data_e95b31372c39a7ae819a72ad862f73dc
#
_entry.id   e95b31372c39a7ae819a72ad862f73dc
#
_cell.length_a   1.000
_cell.length_b   1.000
_cell.length_c   1.000
_cell.angle_alpha   90.00
_cell.angle_beta   90.00
_cell.angle_gamma   90.00
#
_symmetry.space_group_name_H-M   'P 1'
#
loop_
_entity.id
_entity.type
_entity.pdbx_description
1 polymer ?
#
loop_
_entity_poly.entity_id
_entity_poly.type
_entity_poly.pdbx_seq_one_letter_code
_entity_poly.pdbx_strand_id
1 'polypeptide(L)'
;MLIFKNIQTGKLQNNPFSWALLENLYSPADAEALASSYPHDHYKTVKGSDGEKEYLYESRALIPLGANTISQPEELSNAWQALANNFLSKEYREAMSQLIDYDLMTVPLEVNTFHYGPGASLGPHLDLKTKIVTHVLYFNKTWDMNDGGYLKILNSKRPNDIFKTISPIIGNSAIIVRSEKSWHAVEKVVDGCQWSRRSLTATFYYPKSPSTLWPNGEKAALHRNTSRDM
;
A
#
# COMPACT_ATOMS: atom_id res chain seq x y z
N MET A 1 14.77 -4.38 -7.62
CA MET A 1 14.00 -5.27 -6.74
C MET A 1 14.14 -4.79 -5.32
N LEU A 2 13.35 -5.29 -4.36
CA LEU A 2 13.39 -4.83 -2.96
C LEU A 2 14.77 -5.07 -2.34
N ILE A 3 15.32 -4.03 -1.70
CA ILE A 3 16.55 -4.10 -0.93
C ILE A 3 16.16 -4.50 0.50
N PHE A 4 16.03 -5.80 0.76
CA PHE A 4 15.57 -6.35 2.04
C PHE A 4 16.36 -5.83 3.25
N LYS A 5 17.68 -5.58 3.07
CA LYS A 5 18.52 -5.00 4.12
C LYS A 5 17.97 -3.67 4.64
N ASN A 6 17.40 -2.83 3.76
CA ASN A 6 16.84 -1.53 4.17
C ASN A 6 15.53 -1.70 4.96
N ILE A 7 14.81 -2.81 4.77
CA ILE A 7 13.69 -3.19 5.63
C ILE A 7 14.21 -3.67 6.99
N GLN A 8 15.16 -4.60 7.00
CA GLN A 8 15.73 -5.21 8.23
C GLN A 8 16.36 -4.18 9.16
N THR A 9 17.06 -3.17 8.59
CA THR A 9 17.74 -2.12 9.35
C THR A 9 16.87 -0.90 9.64
N GLY A 10 15.63 -0.93 9.20
CA GLY A 10 14.62 0.09 9.48
C GLY A 10 14.41 0.28 10.99
N LYS A 11 13.97 1.48 11.37
CA LYS A 11 13.70 1.79 12.79
C LYS A 11 12.23 1.98 13.02
N LEU A 12 11.63 1.09 13.80
CA LEU A 12 10.26 1.23 14.26
C LEU A 12 10.16 2.38 15.26
N GLN A 13 9.28 3.33 14.98
CA GLN A 13 8.88 4.39 15.91
C GLN A 13 7.75 3.85 16.80
N ASN A 14 7.67 4.29 18.06
CA ASN A 14 6.63 3.86 19.00
C ASN A 14 5.65 4.99 19.35
N ASN A 15 5.80 6.17 18.76
CA ASN A 15 4.92 7.31 18.94
C ASN A 15 4.36 7.76 17.57
N PRO A 16 3.06 7.93 17.40
CA PRO A 16 1.97 7.71 18.37
C PRO A 16 1.60 6.22 18.56
N PHE A 17 2.10 5.36 17.72
CA PHE A 17 1.98 3.90 17.74
C PHE A 17 3.20 3.28 17.05
N SER A 18 3.27 1.96 16.88
CA SER A 18 4.39 1.30 16.20
C SER A 18 4.27 1.46 14.67
N TRP A 19 5.15 2.27 14.07
CA TRP A 19 5.23 2.53 12.63
C TRP A 19 6.66 2.82 12.19
N ALA A 20 6.95 2.73 10.89
CA ALA A 20 8.24 3.15 10.34
C ALA A 20 8.06 3.87 8.99
N LEU A 21 8.97 4.80 8.69
CA LEU A 21 9.25 5.28 7.35
C LEU A 21 10.53 4.60 6.87
N LEU A 22 10.44 3.92 5.73
CA LEU A 22 11.59 3.31 5.07
C LEU A 22 11.82 4.02 3.75
N GLU A 23 13.09 4.17 3.39
CA GLU A 23 13.53 4.86 2.17
C GLU A 23 14.52 3.99 1.41
N ASN A 24 14.76 4.33 0.15
CA ASN A 24 15.76 3.65 -0.70
C ASN A 24 15.52 2.14 -0.83
N LEU A 25 14.27 1.73 -0.98
CA LEU A 25 13.90 0.31 -1.10
C LEU A 25 14.27 -0.33 -2.45
N TYR A 26 14.65 0.48 -3.44
CA TYR A 26 14.97 0.04 -4.79
C TYR A 26 16.28 0.66 -5.28
N SER A 27 16.95 0.00 -6.22
CA SER A 27 17.96 0.67 -7.04
C SER A 27 17.31 1.74 -7.94
N PRO A 28 18.03 2.77 -8.40
CA PRO A 28 17.46 3.76 -9.32
C PRO A 28 16.85 3.12 -10.58
N ALA A 29 17.47 2.09 -11.14
CA ALA A 29 16.98 1.39 -12.31
C ALA A 29 15.68 0.61 -12.03
N ASP A 30 15.60 -0.06 -10.88
CA ASP A 30 14.38 -0.77 -10.47
C ASP A 30 13.24 0.22 -10.17
N ALA A 31 13.54 1.33 -9.51
CA ALA A 31 12.57 2.38 -9.23
C ALA A 31 11.97 2.94 -10.54
N GLU A 32 12.82 3.25 -11.52
CA GLU A 32 12.38 3.72 -12.84
C GLU A 32 11.51 2.68 -13.55
N ALA A 33 11.94 1.42 -13.59
CA ALA A 33 11.20 0.34 -14.25
C ALA A 33 9.82 0.12 -13.61
N LEU A 34 9.73 0.10 -12.28
CA LEU A 34 8.49 -0.08 -11.55
C LEU A 34 7.52 1.10 -11.74
N ALA A 35 8.01 2.33 -11.65
CA ALA A 35 7.18 3.53 -11.81
C ALA A 35 6.65 3.67 -13.25
N SER A 36 7.49 3.38 -14.26
CA SER A 36 7.13 3.50 -15.68
C SER A 36 6.16 2.42 -16.15
N SER A 37 6.17 1.26 -15.51
CA SER A 37 5.30 0.13 -15.87
C SER A 37 4.29 -0.23 -14.76
N TYR A 38 3.87 0.77 -13.97
CA TYR A 38 2.84 0.56 -12.96
C TYR A 38 1.58 -0.05 -13.59
N PRO A 39 0.97 -1.10 -13.01
CA PRO A 39 -0.19 -1.77 -13.60
C PRO A 39 -1.34 -0.81 -13.92
N HIS A 40 -2.01 -1.01 -15.06
CA HIS A 40 -3.09 -0.13 -15.54
C HIS A 40 -4.44 -0.82 -15.69
N ASP A 41 -4.50 -2.13 -15.49
CA ASP A 41 -5.66 -2.97 -15.76
C ASP A 41 -6.16 -3.70 -14.51
N HIS A 42 -7.32 -4.36 -14.64
CA HIS A 42 -7.92 -5.20 -13.61
C HIS A 42 -8.23 -4.48 -12.27
N TYR A 43 -8.35 -3.15 -12.32
CA TYR A 43 -8.75 -2.37 -11.16
C TYR A 43 -10.26 -2.40 -10.94
N LYS A 44 -10.64 -2.37 -9.68
CA LYS A 44 -12.00 -2.25 -9.22
C LYS A 44 -12.14 -0.97 -8.38
N THR A 45 -13.15 -0.16 -8.67
CA THR A 45 -13.48 1.00 -7.85
C THR A 45 -14.08 0.54 -6.53
N VAL A 46 -13.53 1.02 -5.43
CA VAL A 46 -14.02 0.80 -4.07
C VAL A 46 -14.45 2.16 -3.52
N LYS A 47 -15.76 2.28 -3.24
CA LYS A 47 -16.35 3.52 -2.74
C LYS A 47 -17.36 3.20 -1.65
N GLY A 48 -17.37 3.99 -0.59
CA GLY A 48 -18.37 3.86 0.45
C GLY A 48 -18.06 4.70 1.69
N SER A 49 -18.91 4.50 2.70
CA SER A 49 -18.71 4.98 4.05
C SER A 49 -19.15 3.86 4.99
N ASP A 50 -18.31 3.52 5.95
CA ASP A 50 -18.63 2.52 6.98
C ASP A 50 -19.07 3.17 8.31
N GLY A 51 -19.38 4.48 8.28
CA GLY A 51 -19.75 5.28 9.45
C GLY A 51 -18.56 5.83 10.23
N GLU A 52 -17.36 5.28 10.02
CA GLU A 52 -16.12 5.77 10.63
C GLU A 52 -15.25 6.54 9.63
N LYS A 53 -15.27 6.14 8.36
CA LYS A 53 -14.48 6.74 7.29
C LYS A 53 -15.25 6.78 5.96
N GLU A 54 -14.96 7.79 5.17
CA GLU A 54 -15.27 7.81 3.74
C GLU A 54 -14.07 7.27 2.97
N TYR A 55 -14.32 6.54 1.88
CA TYR A 55 -13.28 6.02 1.02
C TYR A 55 -13.70 6.02 -0.45
N LEU A 56 -12.74 6.36 -1.28
CA LEU A 56 -12.82 6.24 -2.74
C LEU A 56 -11.42 5.93 -3.26
N TYR A 57 -11.24 4.82 -3.92
CA TYR A 57 -9.99 4.42 -4.58
C TYR A 57 -10.26 3.28 -5.56
N GLU A 58 -9.28 2.98 -6.39
CA GLU A 58 -9.28 1.79 -7.24
C GLU A 58 -8.24 0.80 -6.72
N SER A 59 -8.55 -0.48 -6.72
CA SER A 59 -7.65 -1.53 -6.26
C SER A 59 -7.60 -2.73 -7.19
N ARG A 60 -6.42 -3.35 -7.30
CA ARG A 60 -6.16 -4.58 -8.04
C ARG A 60 -5.41 -5.55 -7.13
N ALA A 61 -5.89 -6.79 -7.06
CA ALA A 61 -5.17 -7.84 -6.36
C ALA A 61 -3.91 -8.25 -7.15
N LEU A 62 -2.75 -8.16 -6.52
CA LEU A 62 -1.48 -8.67 -7.05
C LEU A 62 -1.19 -10.09 -6.52
N ILE A 63 -1.39 -10.29 -5.22
CA ILE A 63 -1.32 -11.58 -4.54
C ILE A 63 -2.55 -11.70 -3.65
N PRO A 64 -3.52 -12.59 -3.97
CA PRO A 64 -4.69 -12.81 -3.14
C PRO A 64 -4.31 -13.30 -1.73
N LEU A 65 -5.15 -13.03 -0.75
CA LEU A 65 -4.90 -13.38 0.64
C LEU A 65 -4.53 -14.87 0.81
N GLY A 66 -3.33 -15.11 1.33
CA GLY A 66 -2.81 -16.45 1.58
C GLY A 66 -2.42 -17.24 0.34
N ALA A 67 -2.51 -16.65 -0.86
CA ALA A 67 -2.02 -17.27 -2.08
C ALA A 67 -0.48 -17.28 -2.12
N ASN A 68 0.07 -18.28 -2.81
CA ASN A 68 1.50 -18.38 -3.14
C ASN A 68 1.77 -18.10 -4.63
N THR A 69 0.81 -17.49 -5.31
CA THR A 69 0.86 -17.18 -6.74
C THR A 69 0.44 -15.73 -7.00
N ILE A 70 0.97 -15.18 -8.09
CA ILE A 70 0.65 -13.84 -8.58
C ILE A 70 -0.64 -13.91 -9.39
N SER A 71 -1.54 -12.92 -9.23
CA SER A 71 -2.72 -12.78 -10.08
C SER A 71 -2.32 -12.22 -11.44
N GLN A 72 -2.75 -12.88 -12.51
CA GLN A 72 -2.57 -12.43 -13.90
C GLN A 72 -1.14 -11.95 -14.18
N PRO A 73 -0.13 -12.83 -14.00
CA PRO A 73 1.27 -12.44 -14.17
C PRO A 73 1.58 -12.02 -15.62
N GLU A 74 0.86 -12.53 -16.61
CA GLU A 74 0.98 -12.20 -18.03
C GLU A 74 0.65 -10.73 -18.33
N GLU A 75 -0.16 -10.08 -17.50
CA GLU A 75 -0.53 -8.67 -17.62
C GLU A 75 0.44 -7.73 -16.87
N LEU A 76 1.48 -8.29 -16.27
CA LEU A 76 2.48 -7.55 -15.54
C LEU A 76 3.79 -7.44 -16.32
N SER A 77 4.46 -6.29 -16.24
CA SER A 77 5.83 -6.17 -16.72
C SER A 77 6.77 -7.09 -15.93
N ASN A 78 7.94 -7.41 -16.52
CA ASN A 78 8.95 -8.19 -15.82
C ASN A 78 9.36 -7.58 -14.46
N ALA A 79 9.40 -6.25 -14.36
CA ALA A 79 9.72 -5.56 -13.11
C ALA A 79 8.64 -5.82 -12.04
N TRP A 80 7.37 -5.77 -12.41
CA TRP A 80 6.27 -6.03 -11.50
C TRP A 80 6.13 -7.49 -11.11
N GLN A 81 6.38 -8.42 -12.04
CA GLN A 81 6.46 -9.86 -11.72
C GLN A 81 7.60 -10.13 -10.71
N ALA A 82 8.76 -9.53 -10.93
CA ALA A 82 9.90 -9.68 -10.03
C ALA A 82 9.63 -9.06 -8.64
N LEU A 83 8.97 -7.89 -8.57
CA LEU A 83 8.54 -7.30 -7.29
C LEU A 83 7.52 -8.19 -6.57
N ALA A 84 6.53 -8.73 -7.29
CA ALA A 84 5.55 -9.64 -6.71
C ALA A 84 6.22 -10.91 -6.15
N ASN A 85 7.20 -11.48 -6.87
CA ASN A 85 7.99 -12.61 -6.37
C ASN A 85 8.81 -12.26 -5.11
N ASN A 86 9.29 -11.00 -4.98
CA ASN A 86 9.93 -10.57 -3.74
C ASN A 86 8.97 -10.64 -2.54
N PHE A 87 7.69 -10.26 -2.68
CA PHE A 87 6.71 -10.38 -1.60
C PHE A 87 6.41 -11.85 -1.23
N LEU A 88 6.46 -12.77 -2.19
CA LEU A 88 6.29 -14.21 -1.94
C LEU A 88 7.52 -14.86 -1.32
N SER A 89 8.68 -14.20 -1.35
CA SER A 89 9.93 -14.77 -0.89
C SER A 89 10.00 -14.91 0.64
N LYS A 90 10.82 -15.84 1.09
CA LYS A 90 11.16 -16.04 2.50
C LYS A 90 11.89 -14.83 3.07
N GLU A 91 12.79 -14.25 2.28
CA GLU A 91 13.61 -13.09 2.66
C GLU A 91 12.78 -11.86 3.00
N TYR A 92 11.69 -11.60 2.27
CA TYR A 92 10.76 -10.53 2.59
C TYR A 92 10.09 -10.76 3.95
N ARG A 93 9.62 -11.99 4.20
CA ARG A 93 9.00 -12.37 5.47
C ARG A 93 9.98 -12.24 6.64
N GLU A 94 11.22 -12.70 6.47
CA GLU A 94 12.28 -12.57 7.46
C GLU A 94 12.60 -11.09 7.75
N ALA A 95 12.73 -10.26 6.70
CA ALA A 95 13.02 -8.83 6.85
C ALA A 95 11.90 -8.11 7.63
N MET A 96 10.64 -8.37 7.29
CA MET A 96 9.49 -7.80 7.98
C MET A 96 9.37 -8.31 9.41
N SER A 97 9.60 -9.62 9.64
CA SER A 97 9.56 -10.21 10.99
C SER A 97 10.59 -9.57 11.91
N GLN A 98 11.81 -9.38 11.41
CA GLN A 98 12.89 -8.73 12.16
C GLN A 98 12.54 -7.26 12.49
N LEU A 99 11.96 -6.51 11.53
CA LEU A 99 11.64 -5.10 11.74
C LEU A 99 10.57 -4.90 12.82
N ILE A 100 9.53 -5.75 12.85
CA ILE A 100 8.39 -5.56 13.77
C ILE A 100 8.46 -6.45 15.02
N ASP A 101 9.51 -7.27 15.17
CA ASP A 101 9.68 -8.25 16.25
C ASP A 101 8.46 -9.19 16.39
N TYR A 102 8.03 -9.75 15.26
CA TYR A 102 6.89 -10.68 15.19
C TYR A 102 7.09 -11.71 14.09
N ASP A 103 6.84 -13.01 14.36
CA ASP A 103 6.99 -14.08 13.36
C ASP A 103 5.90 -14.02 12.28
N LEU A 104 6.30 -13.65 11.05
CA LEU A 104 5.45 -13.57 9.88
C LEU A 104 5.63 -14.77 8.91
N MET A 105 6.40 -15.79 9.28
CA MET A 105 6.81 -16.85 8.34
C MET A 105 5.64 -17.67 7.82
N THR A 106 4.62 -17.90 8.63
CA THR A 106 3.48 -18.78 8.30
C THR A 106 2.14 -18.07 8.19
N VAL A 107 2.09 -16.76 8.45
CA VAL A 107 0.83 -16.02 8.40
C VAL A 107 0.43 -15.63 6.97
N PRO A 108 -0.88 -15.50 6.66
CA PRO A 108 -1.33 -15.10 5.33
C PRO A 108 -0.83 -13.70 4.96
N LEU A 109 -0.39 -13.55 3.71
CA LEU A 109 -0.05 -12.28 3.09
C LEU A 109 -1.06 -11.97 1.99
N GLU A 110 -1.44 -10.70 1.85
CA GLU A 110 -2.21 -10.15 0.74
C GLU A 110 -1.45 -8.95 0.17
N VAL A 111 -1.37 -8.85 -1.16
CA VAL A 111 -0.72 -7.72 -1.83
C VAL A 111 -1.67 -7.13 -2.87
N ASN A 112 -1.91 -5.81 -2.76
CA ASN A 112 -2.81 -5.09 -3.65
C ASN A 112 -2.16 -3.79 -4.13
N THR A 113 -2.38 -3.44 -5.40
CA THR A 113 -2.04 -2.14 -5.97
C THR A 113 -3.25 -1.21 -5.95
N PHE A 114 -3.00 0.10 -5.88
CA PHE A 114 -4.05 1.12 -5.74
C PHE A 114 -3.79 2.33 -6.61
N HIS A 115 -4.85 2.84 -7.24
CA HIS A 115 -4.92 4.18 -7.77
C HIS A 115 -5.83 5.06 -6.91
N TYR A 116 -5.33 6.23 -6.55
CA TYR A 116 -6.11 7.31 -5.96
C TYR A 116 -6.08 8.49 -6.94
N GLY A 117 -7.08 8.58 -7.79
CA GLY A 117 -7.28 9.67 -8.73
C GLY A 117 -7.85 10.93 -8.07
N PRO A 118 -8.17 11.99 -8.85
CA PRO A 118 -8.80 13.20 -8.35
C PRO A 118 -10.05 12.90 -7.50
N GLY A 119 -10.14 13.52 -6.33
CA GLY A 119 -11.23 13.31 -5.38
C GLY A 119 -11.09 12.07 -4.49
N ALA A 120 -10.18 11.16 -4.81
CA ALA A 120 -9.98 9.93 -4.03
C ALA A 120 -9.33 10.20 -2.68
N SER A 121 -9.75 9.45 -1.67
CA SER A 121 -9.27 9.57 -0.29
C SER A 121 -9.54 8.30 0.52
N LEU A 122 -8.94 8.24 1.69
CA LEU A 122 -9.29 7.25 2.72
C LEU A 122 -9.21 7.97 4.08
N GLY A 123 -10.37 8.22 4.68
CA GLY A 123 -10.50 8.95 5.93
C GLY A 123 -9.76 8.32 7.10
N PRO A 124 -9.64 9.02 8.24
CA PRO A 124 -9.00 8.49 9.44
C PRO A 124 -9.60 7.16 9.88
N HIS A 125 -8.76 6.15 10.03
CA HIS A 125 -9.19 4.81 10.40
C HIS A 125 -8.09 4.03 11.11
N LEU A 126 -8.48 2.97 11.76
CA LEU A 126 -7.65 1.85 12.17
C LEU A 126 -7.75 0.76 11.12
N ASP A 127 -6.67 0.06 10.88
CA ASP A 127 -6.74 -1.18 10.12
C ASP A 127 -7.62 -2.22 10.84
N LEU A 128 -8.16 -3.16 10.08
CA LEU A 128 -8.99 -4.24 10.63
C LEU A 128 -8.24 -5.01 11.73
N LYS A 129 -8.95 -5.49 12.73
CA LYS A 129 -8.39 -6.29 13.83
C LYS A 129 -7.73 -7.59 13.36
N THR A 130 -8.08 -8.05 12.18
CA THR A 130 -7.50 -9.24 11.54
C THR A 130 -6.14 -9.01 10.91
N LYS A 131 -5.71 -7.75 10.73
CA LYS A 131 -4.38 -7.41 10.22
C LYS A 131 -3.35 -7.39 11.35
N ILE A 132 -2.12 -7.78 11.03
CA ILE A 132 -0.94 -7.71 11.91
C ILE A 132 -0.16 -6.43 11.59
N VAL A 133 0.22 -6.29 10.32
CA VAL A 133 1.02 -5.18 9.81
C VAL A 133 0.70 -4.92 8.35
N THR A 134 0.71 -3.65 7.96
CA THR A 134 0.60 -3.20 6.57
C THR A 134 1.88 -2.47 6.16
N HIS A 135 2.52 -2.92 5.07
CA HIS A 135 3.60 -2.23 4.39
C HIS A 135 3.03 -1.50 3.19
N VAL A 136 3.05 -0.16 3.23
CA VAL A 136 2.57 0.71 2.14
C VAL A 136 3.77 1.18 1.34
N LEU A 137 3.81 0.91 0.04
CA LEU A 137 4.86 1.32 -0.89
C LEU A 137 4.30 2.27 -1.95
N TYR A 138 5.13 3.17 -2.48
CA TYR A 138 4.70 4.22 -3.42
C TYR A 138 5.45 4.12 -4.75
N PHE A 139 4.80 4.59 -5.84
CA PHE A 139 5.32 4.41 -7.20
C PHE A 139 5.18 5.66 -8.10
N ASN A 140 4.89 6.82 -7.55
CA ASN A 140 4.99 8.07 -8.30
C ASN A 140 6.45 8.53 -8.38
N LYS A 141 6.95 8.88 -9.56
CA LYS A 141 8.32 9.42 -9.73
C LYS A 141 8.45 10.79 -9.08
N THR A 142 7.44 11.61 -9.26
CA THR A 142 7.30 12.95 -8.68
C THR A 142 5.88 13.13 -8.15
N TRP A 143 5.70 14.01 -7.18
CA TRP A 143 4.40 14.35 -6.65
C TRP A 143 4.40 15.80 -6.17
N ASP A 144 3.46 16.63 -6.67
CA ASP A 144 3.34 18.01 -6.22
C ASP A 144 2.74 18.05 -4.80
N MET A 145 3.29 18.89 -3.94
CA MET A 145 2.80 19.01 -2.56
C MET A 145 1.37 19.56 -2.50
N ASN A 146 0.91 20.25 -3.53
CA ASN A 146 -0.44 20.81 -3.62
C ASN A 146 -1.48 19.79 -4.12
N ASP A 147 -1.06 18.64 -4.62
CA ASP A 147 -1.97 17.61 -5.14
C ASP A 147 -2.64 16.77 -4.04
N GLY A 148 -2.25 16.94 -2.77
CA GLY A 148 -2.76 16.11 -1.67
C GLY A 148 -2.28 14.66 -1.74
N GLY A 149 -3.12 13.69 -1.38
CA GLY A 149 -2.80 12.26 -1.54
C GLY A 149 -1.74 11.71 -0.58
N TYR A 150 -1.28 12.45 0.39
CA TYR A 150 -0.28 12.03 1.37
C TYR A 150 -0.84 10.98 2.33
N LEU A 151 0.00 10.04 2.76
CA LEU A 151 -0.32 9.23 3.93
C LEU A 151 -0.09 10.09 5.18
N LYS A 152 -1.08 10.14 6.05
CA LYS A 152 -1.03 10.82 7.34
C LYS A 152 -1.01 9.80 8.47
N ILE A 153 0.03 9.82 9.28
CA ILE A 153 0.07 9.17 10.59
C ILE A 153 -0.57 10.13 11.57
N LEU A 154 -1.56 9.68 12.35
CA LEU A 154 -2.37 10.53 13.20
C LEU A 154 -2.18 10.16 14.68
N ASN A 155 -2.28 11.17 15.57
CA ASN A 155 -2.29 10.93 17.03
C ASN A 155 -3.65 10.38 17.51
N SER A 156 -4.72 10.64 16.74
CA SER A 156 -6.08 10.24 17.10
C SER A 156 -6.95 10.08 15.84
N LYS A 157 -8.23 9.74 16.02
CA LYS A 157 -9.21 9.69 14.93
C LYS A 157 -9.52 11.03 14.25
N ARG A 158 -9.02 12.15 14.78
CA ARG A 158 -9.26 13.48 14.22
C ARG A 158 -8.39 13.70 12.98
N PRO A 159 -8.93 14.09 11.82
CA PRO A 159 -8.17 14.21 10.57
C PRO A 159 -7.05 15.26 10.61
N ASN A 160 -7.19 16.27 11.48
CA ASN A 160 -6.22 17.36 11.63
C ASN A 160 -5.19 17.11 12.74
N ASP A 161 -5.28 16.00 13.47
CA ASP A 161 -4.35 15.65 14.54
C ASP A 161 -3.17 14.86 13.97
N ILE A 162 -2.45 15.49 13.06
CA ILE A 162 -1.39 14.90 12.24
C ILE A 162 -0.09 14.82 13.03
N PHE A 163 0.46 13.63 13.15
CA PHE A 163 1.82 13.38 13.68
C PHE A 163 2.88 13.49 12.58
N LYS A 164 2.63 12.81 11.43
CA LYS A 164 3.57 12.77 10.31
C LYS A 164 2.83 12.68 8.97
N THR A 165 3.37 13.37 7.97
CA THR A 165 2.92 13.27 6.57
C THR A 165 4.00 12.57 5.74
N ILE A 166 3.61 11.60 4.90
CA ILE A 166 4.52 10.81 4.06
C ILE A 166 4.13 10.99 2.60
N SER A 167 5.09 11.44 1.80
CA SER A 167 4.91 11.67 0.35
C SER A 167 4.81 10.36 -0.42
N PRO A 168 3.92 10.25 -1.43
CA PRO A 168 3.73 9.05 -2.23
C PRO A 168 4.77 8.88 -3.36
N ILE A 169 6.03 9.20 -3.10
CA ILE A 169 7.15 9.12 -4.06
C ILE A 169 7.80 7.73 -3.98
N ILE A 170 8.16 7.18 -5.14
CA ILE A 170 8.83 5.88 -5.23
C ILE A 170 10.13 5.84 -4.41
N GLY A 171 10.36 4.71 -3.77
CA GLY A 171 11.47 4.52 -2.83
C GLY A 171 11.10 4.81 -1.38
N ASN A 172 10.06 5.62 -1.13
CA ASN A 172 9.46 5.77 0.20
C ASN A 172 8.49 4.63 0.47
N SER A 173 8.38 4.23 1.73
CA SER A 173 7.34 3.32 2.18
C SER A 173 7.02 3.54 3.66
N ALA A 174 5.85 3.09 4.08
CA ALA A 174 5.43 3.14 5.47
C ALA A 174 5.08 1.75 5.99
N ILE A 175 5.53 1.45 7.18
CA ILE A 175 5.11 0.28 7.96
C ILE A 175 4.10 0.76 9.01
N ILE A 176 2.95 0.12 9.07
CA ILE A 176 1.90 0.39 10.04
C ILE A 176 1.61 -0.90 10.80
N VAL A 177 2.05 -1.00 12.04
CA VAL A 177 1.71 -2.12 12.91
C VAL A 177 0.32 -1.88 13.50
N ARG A 178 -0.58 -2.82 13.30
CA ARG A 178 -1.96 -2.67 13.74
C ARG A 178 -2.04 -2.59 15.27
N SER A 179 -2.76 -1.59 15.77
CA SER A 179 -3.08 -1.41 17.19
C SER A 179 -4.36 -0.59 17.35
N GLU A 180 -4.90 -0.50 18.58
CA GLU A 180 -6.05 0.37 18.87
C GLU A 180 -5.71 1.87 18.82
N LYS A 181 -4.45 2.22 18.50
CA LYS A 181 -3.96 3.61 18.37
C LYS A 181 -3.40 3.91 17.00
N SER A 182 -3.34 2.92 16.07
CA SER A 182 -2.69 3.07 14.76
C SER A 182 -3.55 3.87 13.75
N TRP A 183 -4.02 5.05 14.18
CA TRP A 183 -4.81 5.95 13.35
C TRP A 183 -3.98 6.50 12.18
N HIS A 184 -4.52 6.34 10.97
CA HIS A 184 -3.91 6.87 9.77
C HIS A 184 -4.97 7.19 8.72
N ALA A 185 -4.58 7.95 7.70
CA ALA A 185 -5.48 8.37 6.62
C ALA A 185 -4.70 8.57 5.32
N VAL A 186 -5.39 8.48 4.19
CA VAL A 186 -4.91 9.02 2.90
C VAL A 186 -5.65 10.32 2.63
N GLU A 187 -4.89 11.41 2.56
CA GLU A 187 -5.41 12.73 2.23
C GLU A 187 -6.13 12.70 0.87
N LYS A 188 -7.17 13.52 0.73
CA LYS A 188 -7.86 13.66 -0.55
C LYS A 188 -6.87 14.14 -1.62
N VAL A 189 -6.80 13.45 -2.75
CA VAL A 189 -6.18 13.96 -3.97
C VAL A 189 -7.09 15.08 -4.49
N VAL A 190 -6.52 16.26 -4.75
CA VAL A 190 -7.31 17.42 -5.17
C VAL A 190 -8.03 17.17 -6.49
N ASP A 191 -9.21 17.72 -6.66
CA ASP A 191 -10.06 17.47 -7.82
C ASP A 191 -9.43 17.93 -9.16
N GLY A 192 -8.49 18.87 -9.11
CA GLY A 192 -7.73 19.34 -10.28
C GLY A 192 -6.42 18.60 -10.57
N CYS A 193 -6.04 17.62 -9.76
CA CYS A 193 -4.82 16.84 -9.99
C CYS A 193 -4.88 16.12 -11.33
N GLN A 194 -3.80 16.16 -12.10
CA GLN A 194 -3.70 15.50 -13.41
C GLN A 194 -3.21 14.04 -13.31
N TRP A 195 -2.81 13.61 -12.12
CA TRP A 195 -2.15 12.31 -11.88
C TRP A 195 -2.94 11.48 -10.87
N SER A 196 -2.72 10.20 -10.87
CA SER A 196 -3.17 9.33 -9.78
C SER A 196 -2.02 9.07 -8.80
N ARG A 197 -2.33 9.04 -7.51
CA ARG A 197 -1.43 8.51 -6.49
C ARG A 197 -1.37 7.00 -6.61
N ARG A 198 -0.18 6.47 -6.85
CA ARG A 198 0.09 5.05 -7.10
C ARG A 198 0.73 4.43 -5.87
N SER A 199 0.12 3.41 -5.33
CA SER A 199 0.65 2.72 -4.15
C SER A 199 0.34 1.23 -4.17
N LEU A 200 1.06 0.49 -3.34
CA LEU A 200 0.84 -0.92 -3.09
C LEU A 200 0.77 -1.13 -1.57
N THR A 201 -0.10 -2.01 -1.11
CA THR A 201 -0.03 -2.53 0.25
C THR A 201 0.32 -4.01 0.24
N ALA A 202 1.30 -4.41 1.05
CA ALA A 202 1.56 -5.79 1.40
C ALA A 202 1.16 -5.96 2.88
N THR A 203 0.09 -6.69 3.12
CA THR A 203 -0.56 -6.79 4.43
C THR A 203 -0.50 -8.23 4.94
N PHE A 204 0.03 -8.42 6.14
CA PHE A 204 0.01 -9.69 6.85
C PHE A 204 -1.20 -9.76 7.76
N TYR A 205 -1.87 -10.91 7.75
CA TYR A 205 -3.10 -11.16 8.51
C TYR A 205 -2.94 -12.29 9.51
N TYR A 206 -3.74 -12.26 10.56
CA TYR A 206 -3.89 -13.44 11.42
C TYR A 206 -4.47 -14.63 10.63
N PRO A 207 -4.10 -15.87 10.98
CA PRO A 207 -4.64 -17.05 10.30
C PRO A 207 -6.18 -17.07 10.29
N LYS A 208 -6.77 -17.56 9.19
CA LYS A 208 -8.23 -17.65 8.95
C LYS A 208 -8.95 -16.31 8.79
N SER A 209 -8.22 -15.21 8.62
CA SER A 209 -8.82 -13.91 8.30
C SER A 209 -9.45 -13.91 6.90
N PRO A 210 -10.63 -13.33 6.70
CA PRO A 210 -11.18 -13.12 5.36
C PRO A 210 -10.49 -11.91 4.71
N SER A 211 -10.34 -11.95 3.38
CA SER A 211 -10.06 -10.72 2.63
C SER A 211 -11.31 -9.83 2.60
N THR A 212 -11.13 -8.54 2.80
CA THR A 212 -12.24 -7.56 2.77
C THR A 212 -12.20 -6.64 1.56
N LEU A 213 -11.13 -6.72 0.75
CA LEU A 213 -10.98 -5.88 -0.44
C LEU A 213 -11.86 -6.34 -1.62
N TRP A 214 -12.21 -7.62 -1.66
CA TRP A 214 -12.95 -8.23 -2.75
C TRP A 214 -14.20 -8.94 -2.22
N PRO A 215 -15.34 -8.24 -2.11
CA PRO A 215 -16.62 -8.88 -1.78
C PRO A 215 -16.95 -10.00 -2.77
N ASN A 216 -17.50 -11.10 -2.26
CA ASN A 216 -17.88 -12.24 -3.09
C ASN A 216 -18.83 -11.83 -4.23
N GLY A 217 -18.54 -12.26 -5.45
CA GLY A 217 -19.41 -12.08 -6.62
C GLY A 217 -19.21 -10.79 -7.42
N GLU A 218 -18.33 -9.88 -7.01
CA GLU A 218 -18.02 -8.69 -7.79
C GLU A 218 -16.91 -8.95 -8.83
N LYS A 219 -17.07 -8.38 -10.03
CA LYS A 219 -16.06 -8.47 -11.10
C LYS A 219 -15.14 -7.25 -11.04
N ALA A 220 -13.83 -7.47 -11.27
CA ALA A 220 -12.89 -6.39 -11.48
C ALA A 220 -13.26 -5.57 -12.71
N ALA A 221 -13.22 -4.24 -12.61
CA ALA A 221 -13.30 -3.35 -13.74
C ALA A 221 -11.92 -3.21 -14.39
N LEU A 222 -11.89 -3.09 -15.73
CA LEU A 222 -10.65 -2.73 -16.42
C LEU A 222 -10.39 -1.23 -16.21
N HIS A 223 -9.21 -0.90 -15.74
CA HIS A 223 -8.74 0.48 -15.70
C HIS A 223 -8.45 0.92 -17.15
N ARG A 224 -9.18 1.90 -17.65
CA ARG A 224 -8.89 2.45 -18.97
C ARG A 224 -7.65 3.32 -18.87
N ASN A 225 -6.64 3.01 -19.69
CA ASN A 225 -5.47 3.85 -19.89
C ASN A 225 -5.95 5.23 -20.34
N THR A 226 -5.91 6.19 -19.46
CA THR A 226 -6.05 7.60 -19.84
C THR A 226 -4.64 8.15 -19.98
N SER A 227 -4.43 9.05 -20.93
CA SER A 227 -3.14 9.75 -21.16
C SER A 227 -2.57 10.45 -19.89
N ARG A 228 -3.27 10.32 -18.78
CA ARG A 228 -2.92 10.84 -17.46
C ARG A 228 -1.97 9.95 -16.65
N ASP A 229 -1.69 8.73 -17.15
CA ASP A 229 -0.84 7.76 -16.45
C ASP A 229 0.60 7.68 -16.96
N MET A 230 0.97 8.53 -17.94
CA MET A 230 2.34 8.61 -18.49
C MET A 230 3.20 9.64 -17.75
#